data_79408f328827ccbc0cb7d94066d02dc9
#
_entry.id   79408f328827ccbc0cb7d94066d02dc9
#
_cell.length_a   1.000
_cell.length_b   1.000
_cell.length_c   1.000
_cell.angle_alpha   90.00
_cell.angle_beta   90.00
_cell.angle_gamma   90.00
#
_symmetry.space_group_name_H-M   'P 1'
#
loop_
_entity.id
_entity.type
_entity.pdbx_description
1 polymer ?
#
loop_
_entity_poly.entity_id
_entity_poly.type
_entity_poly.pdbx_seq_one_letter_code
_entity_poly.pdbx_strand_id
1 'polypeptide(L)'
;MVFIVTVLVGIAVHIATGNFFTSYNISTLSRAASFAIIVGFGQTIVLLTGGIDLSVATVGQVCGMASAIFMVNYGMNPYLAIIIASLMGIALGAVNGFFIAYFKMTPFIVTLATMQIYKGIVYVITKGMPITGMPENAQNLA
;
A
#
# COMPACT_ATOMS: atom_id res chain seq x y z
N MET A 1 13.43 -15.88 17.89
CA MET A 1 12.65 -17.03 17.41
C MET A 1 12.08 -16.84 16.01
N VAL A 2 11.31 -15.76 15.74
CA VAL A 2 10.65 -15.55 14.41
C VAL A 2 11.66 -15.59 13.25
N PHE A 3 12.77 -14.87 13.36
CA PHE A 3 13.80 -14.85 12.31
C PHE A 3 14.35 -16.25 11.97
N ILE A 4 14.65 -17.05 13.00
CA ILE A 4 15.17 -18.41 12.81
C ILE A 4 14.13 -19.29 12.10
N VAL A 5 12.88 -19.21 12.50
CA VAL A 5 11.79 -19.95 11.88
C VAL A 5 11.62 -19.53 10.41
N THR A 6 11.67 -18.23 10.12
CA THR A 6 11.57 -17.72 8.74
C THR A 6 12.69 -18.26 7.86
N VAL A 7 13.93 -18.28 8.35
CA VAL A 7 15.08 -18.82 7.61
C VAL A 7 14.94 -20.32 7.38
N LEU A 8 14.55 -21.08 8.42
CA LEU A 8 14.35 -22.53 8.28
C LEU A 8 13.24 -22.87 7.29
N VAL A 9 12.13 -22.14 7.32
CA VAL A 9 11.05 -22.32 6.34
C VAL A 9 11.53 -21.98 4.93
N GLY A 10 12.29 -20.89 4.75
CA GLY A 10 12.87 -20.55 3.44
C GLY A 10 13.78 -21.64 2.89
N ILE A 11 14.63 -22.24 3.73
CA ILE A 11 15.51 -23.34 3.35
C ILE A 11 14.68 -24.58 3.00
N ALA A 12 13.69 -24.93 3.81
CA ALA A 12 12.82 -26.08 3.56
C ALA A 12 12.07 -25.95 2.23
N VAL A 13 11.52 -24.77 1.96
CA VAL A 13 10.83 -24.48 0.67
C VAL A 13 11.81 -24.56 -0.49
N HIS A 14 13.05 -24.06 -0.31
CA HIS A 14 14.06 -24.17 -1.37
C HIS A 14 14.42 -25.62 -1.70
N ILE A 15 14.60 -26.44 -0.67
CA ILE A 15 14.89 -27.88 -0.85
C ILE A 15 13.73 -28.58 -1.56
N ALA A 16 12.48 -28.23 -1.22
CA ALA A 16 11.30 -28.84 -1.80
C ALA A 16 11.01 -28.41 -3.25
N THR A 17 11.28 -27.14 -3.61
CA THR A 17 10.85 -26.56 -4.89
C THR A 17 12.02 -26.18 -5.83
N GLY A 18 13.22 -26.03 -5.31
CA GLY A 18 14.39 -25.52 -6.04
C GLY A 18 14.34 -24.02 -6.38
N ASN A 19 13.22 -23.33 -6.13
CA ASN A 19 12.93 -22.02 -6.69
C ASN A 19 12.96 -20.86 -5.68
N PHE A 20 13.11 -21.12 -4.37
CA PHE A 20 12.98 -20.07 -3.36
C PHE A 20 14.09 -19.00 -3.48
N PHE A 21 15.34 -19.38 -3.71
CA PHE A 21 16.47 -18.46 -3.85
C PHE A 21 16.78 -18.06 -5.30
N THR A 22 15.82 -18.14 -6.20
CA THR A 22 15.98 -17.60 -7.56
C THR A 22 16.00 -16.09 -7.55
N SER A 23 16.70 -15.45 -8.49
CA SER A 23 16.74 -13.98 -8.62
C SER A 23 15.35 -13.37 -8.73
N TYR A 24 14.44 -14.03 -9.45
CA TYR A 24 13.05 -13.60 -9.58
C TYR A 24 12.33 -13.57 -8.22
N ASN A 25 12.42 -14.67 -7.46
CA ASN A 25 11.73 -14.75 -6.17
C ASN A 25 12.33 -13.80 -5.14
N ILE A 26 13.65 -13.66 -5.10
CA ILE A 26 14.35 -12.70 -4.22
C ILE A 26 13.91 -11.27 -4.55
N SER A 27 13.86 -10.88 -5.83
CA SER A 27 13.36 -9.55 -6.23
C SER A 27 11.91 -9.33 -5.77
N THR A 28 11.04 -10.32 -5.98
CA THR A 28 9.62 -10.24 -5.55
C THR A 28 9.49 -10.09 -4.04
N LEU A 29 10.23 -10.89 -3.27
CA LEU A 29 10.26 -10.80 -1.82
C LEU A 29 10.82 -9.45 -1.33
N SER A 30 11.88 -8.95 -1.97
CA SER A 30 12.46 -7.65 -1.62
C SER A 30 11.50 -6.50 -1.86
N ARG A 31 10.75 -6.51 -2.96
CA ARG A 31 9.70 -5.51 -3.24
C ARG A 31 8.59 -5.57 -2.20
N ALA A 32 8.09 -6.77 -1.89
CA ALA A 32 7.05 -6.95 -0.88
C ALA A 32 7.52 -6.51 0.51
N ALA A 33 8.76 -6.84 0.88
CA ALA A 33 9.38 -6.43 2.15
C ALA A 33 9.55 -4.91 2.22
N SER A 34 10.02 -4.26 1.15
CA SER A 34 10.18 -2.80 1.10
C SER A 34 8.85 -2.08 1.34
N PHE A 35 7.78 -2.53 0.69
CA PHE A 35 6.45 -1.99 0.92
C PHE A 35 6.00 -2.19 2.38
N ALA A 36 6.15 -3.40 2.91
CA ALA A 36 5.77 -3.72 4.29
C ALA A 36 6.56 -2.90 5.32
N ILE A 37 7.85 -2.63 5.07
CA ILE A 37 8.70 -1.82 5.94
C ILE A 37 8.20 -0.36 5.97
N ILE A 38 7.92 0.24 4.81
CA ILE A 38 7.43 1.62 4.73
C ILE A 38 6.10 1.77 5.48
N VAL A 39 5.16 0.85 5.24
CA VAL A 39 3.87 0.82 5.94
C VAL A 39 4.06 0.59 7.44
N GLY A 40 4.97 -0.32 7.82
CA GLY A 40 5.30 -0.63 9.21
C GLY A 40 5.86 0.57 9.97
N PHE A 41 6.72 1.39 9.36
CA PHE A 41 7.18 2.64 9.96
C PHE A 41 6.02 3.61 10.22
N GLY A 42 5.12 3.80 9.25
CA GLY A 42 3.94 4.63 9.43
C GLY A 42 3.05 4.12 10.58
N GLN A 43 2.77 2.82 10.61
CA GLN A 43 1.99 2.20 11.67
C GLN A 43 2.65 2.30 13.05
N THR A 44 3.98 2.22 13.11
CA THR A 44 4.70 2.39 14.38
C THR A 44 4.45 3.78 14.97
N ILE A 45 4.47 4.83 14.15
CA ILE A 45 4.17 6.19 14.61
C ILE A 45 2.74 6.28 15.15
N VAL A 46 1.76 5.70 14.45
CA VAL A 46 0.36 5.67 14.91
C VAL A 46 0.22 4.91 16.23
N LEU A 47 0.88 3.76 16.37
CA LEU A 47 0.87 2.98 17.61
C LEU A 47 1.51 3.73 18.80
N LEU A 48 2.58 4.48 18.57
CA LEU A 48 3.22 5.31 19.59
C LEU A 48 2.30 6.43 20.10
N THR A 49 1.35 6.89 19.28
CA THR A 49 0.32 7.85 19.70
C THR A 49 -0.90 7.19 20.37
N GLY A 50 -0.86 5.87 20.58
CA GLY A 50 -1.94 5.10 21.18
C GLY A 50 -3.11 4.80 20.25
N GLY A 51 -2.92 4.99 18.94
CA GLY A 51 -3.93 4.71 17.90
C GLY A 51 -3.67 3.41 17.14
N ILE A 52 -4.67 2.99 16.35
CA ILE A 52 -4.54 1.96 15.33
C ILE A 52 -5.14 2.53 14.04
N ASP A 53 -4.37 2.52 12.95
CA ASP A 53 -4.88 2.93 11.63
C ASP A 53 -5.16 1.69 10.76
N LEU A 54 -6.44 1.38 10.56
CA LEU A 54 -6.89 0.30 9.68
C LEU A 54 -7.01 0.75 8.23
N SER A 55 -6.98 2.06 7.95
CA SER A 55 -7.21 2.60 6.62
C SER A 55 -5.98 2.59 5.72
N VAL A 56 -4.78 2.41 6.27
CA VAL A 56 -3.51 2.54 5.54
C VAL A 56 -3.46 1.72 4.26
N ALA A 57 -3.94 0.47 4.28
CA ALA A 57 -3.96 -0.38 3.10
C ALA A 57 -4.91 0.16 2.01
N THR A 58 -6.07 0.68 2.39
CA THR A 58 -7.05 1.24 1.44
C THR A 58 -6.65 2.62 0.93
N VAL A 59 -5.96 3.42 1.74
CA VAL A 59 -5.30 4.66 1.26
C VAL A 59 -4.28 4.30 0.18
N GLY A 60 -3.45 3.29 0.42
CA GLY A 60 -2.51 2.78 -0.59
C GLY A 60 -3.22 2.31 -1.87
N GLN A 61 -4.37 1.63 -1.76
CA GLN A 61 -5.18 1.23 -2.91
C GLN A 61 -5.71 2.43 -3.70
N VAL A 62 -6.22 3.46 -3.03
CA VAL A 62 -6.69 4.71 -3.68
C VAL A 62 -5.54 5.39 -4.42
N CYS A 63 -4.39 5.53 -3.77
CA CYS A 63 -3.21 6.13 -4.39
C CYS A 63 -2.71 5.33 -5.60
N GLY A 64 -2.62 4.00 -5.46
CA GLY A 64 -2.23 3.11 -6.56
C GLY A 64 -3.20 3.18 -7.74
N MET A 65 -4.51 3.14 -7.47
CA MET A 65 -5.56 3.32 -8.48
C MET A 65 -5.44 4.69 -9.18
N ALA A 66 -5.30 5.77 -8.40
CA ALA A 66 -5.22 7.12 -8.96
C ALA A 66 -3.98 7.29 -9.84
N SER A 67 -2.81 6.83 -9.40
CA SER A 67 -1.59 6.87 -10.20
C SER A 67 -1.74 6.07 -11.50
N ALA A 68 -2.33 4.87 -11.44
CA ALA A 68 -2.59 4.06 -12.62
C ALA A 68 -3.54 4.75 -13.61
N ILE A 69 -4.64 5.33 -13.14
CA ILE A 69 -5.59 6.09 -13.98
C ILE A 69 -4.89 7.27 -14.64
N PHE A 70 -4.09 8.05 -13.89
CA PHE A 70 -3.36 9.19 -14.45
C PHE A 70 -2.38 8.76 -15.55
N MET A 71 -1.69 7.65 -15.38
CA MET A 71 -0.77 7.14 -16.40
C MET A 71 -1.49 6.56 -17.61
N VAL A 72 -2.51 5.70 -17.39
CA VAL A 72 -3.16 4.93 -18.48
C VAL A 72 -4.19 5.77 -19.21
N ASN A 73 -5.07 6.48 -18.49
CA ASN A 73 -6.20 7.18 -19.12
C ASN A 73 -5.84 8.59 -19.57
N TYR A 74 -4.91 9.26 -18.89
CA TYR A 74 -4.51 10.65 -19.18
C TYR A 74 -3.12 10.77 -19.79
N GLY A 75 -2.38 9.67 -19.96
CA GLY A 75 -1.02 9.68 -20.51
C GLY A 75 -0.02 10.49 -19.68
N MET A 76 -0.29 10.65 -18.38
CA MET A 76 0.54 11.47 -17.50
C MET A 76 1.91 10.83 -17.30
N ASN A 77 2.95 11.66 -17.16
CA ASN A 77 4.28 11.19 -16.81
C ASN A 77 4.24 10.42 -15.47
N PRO A 78 4.84 9.21 -15.38
CA PRO A 78 4.77 8.36 -14.20
C PRO A 78 5.22 9.03 -12.91
N TYR A 79 6.29 9.82 -12.94
CA TYR A 79 6.78 10.54 -11.76
C TYR A 79 5.75 11.54 -11.25
N LEU A 80 5.13 12.29 -12.15
CA LEU A 80 4.10 13.26 -11.79
C LEU A 80 2.85 12.57 -11.26
N ALA A 81 2.43 11.48 -11.87
CA ALA A 81 1.29 10.68 -11.42
C ALA A 81 1.49 10.13 -10.00
N ILE A 82 2.69 9.63 -9.69
CA ILE A 82 3.04 9.14 -8.35
C ILE A 82 3.05 10.29 -7.33
N ILE A 83 3.61 11.45 -7.68
CA ILE A 83 3.64 12.61 -6.78
C ILE A 83 2.20 13.05 -6.44
N ILE A 84 1.34 13.19 -7.44
CA ILE A 84 -0.06 13.59 -7.22
C ILE A 84 -0.80 12.55 -6.38
N ALA A 85 -0.63 11.27 -6.68
CA ALA A 85 -1.24 10.19 -5.90
C ALA A 85 -0.73 10.18 -4.45
N SER A 86 0.54 10.48 -4.22
CA SER A 86 1.11 10.60 -2.87
C SER A 86 0.50 11.78 -2.10
N LEU A 87 0.31 12.92 -2.75
CA LEU A 87 -0.38 14.07 -2.16
C LEU A 87 -1.84 13.75 -1.82
N MET A 88 -2.53 12.96 -2.65
CA MET A 88 -3.86 12.45 -2.34
C MET A 88 -3.83 11.57 -1.08
N GLY A 89 -2.83 10.70 -0.93
CA GLY A 89 -2.65 9.87 0.27
C GLY A 89 -2.48 10.72 1.54
N ILE A 90 -1.69 11.79 1.47
CA ILE A 90 -1.53 12.75 2.56
C ILE A 90 -2.89 13.40 2.91
N ALA A 91 -3.65 13.83 1.92
CA ALA A 91 -4.97 14.43 2.14
C ALA A 91 -5.95 13.45 2.80
N LEU A 92 -5.98 12.18 2.34
CA LEU A 92 -6.84 11.14 2.93
C LEU A 92 -6.43 10.83 4.38
N GLY A 93 -5.13 10.76 4.68
CA GLY A 93 -4.64 10.61 6.05
C GLY A 93 -4.95 11.83 6.93
N ALA A 94 -4.88 13.04 6.38
CA ALA A 94 -5.23 14.26 7.08
C ALA A 94 -6.72 14.31 7.48
N VAL A 95 -7.60 13.75 6.66
CA VAL A 95 -9.03 13.57 7.02
C VAL A 95 -9.16 12.71 8.28
N ASN A 96 -8.47 11.58 8.36
CA ASN A 96 -8.47 10.75 9.57
C ASN A 96 -7.94 11.52 10.78
N GLY A 97 -6.79 12.17 10.62
CA GLY A 97 -6.16 12.97 11.66
C GLY A 97 -7.07 14.08 12.17
N PHE A 98 -7.81 14.74 11.27
CA PHE A 98 -8.76 15.78 11.63
C PHE A 98 -9.89 15.25 12.53
N PHE A 99 -10.53 14.15 12.16
CA PHE A 99 -11.59 13.57 12.99
C PHE A 99 -11.07 13.08 14.35
N ILE A 100 -9.89 12.49 14.37
CA ILE A 100 -9.28 11.99 15.61
C ILE A 100 -8.87 13.16 16.52
N ALA A 101 -8.18 14.15 15.99
CA ALA A 101 -7.60 15.23 16.79
C ALA A 101 -8.62 16.28 17.21
N TYR A 102 -9.47 16.71 16.29
CA TYR A 102 -10.42 17.79 16.53
C TYR A 102 -11.68 17.29 17.24
N PHE A 103 -12.31 16.23 16.73
CA PHE A 103 -13.53 15.67 17.34
C PHE A 103 -13.25 14.66 18.46
N LYS A 104 -11.98 14.39 18.76
CA LYS A 104 -11.58 13.42 19.80
C LYS A 104 -12.17 12.03 19.62
N MET A 105 -12.40 11.65 18.36
CA MET A 105 -12.95 10.33 18.02
C MET A 105 -11.87 9.26 18.20
N THR A 106 -12.30 8.06 18.52
CA THR A 106 -11.38 6.91 18.66
C THR A 106 -10.74 6.58 17.31
N PRO A 107 -9.40 6.50 17.19
CA PRO A 107 -8.70 6.21 15.95
C PRO A 107 -9.22 4.96 15.24
N PHE A 108 -9.49 3.89 15.99
CA PHE A 108 -10.04 2.65 15.46
C PHE A 108 -11.36 2.85 14.70
N ILE A 109 -12.30 3.62 15.28
CA ILE A 109 -13.63 3.85 14.65
C ILE A 109 -13.47 4.68 13.38
N VAL A 110 -12.69 5.77 13.44
CA VAL A 110 -12.46 6.66 12.29
C VAL A 110 -11.81 5.89 11.15
N THR A 111 -10.72 5.19 11.43
CA THR A 111 -9.95 4.50 10.38
C THR A 111 -10.69 3.28 9.83
N LEU A 112 -11.50 2.60 10.64
CA LEU A 112 -12.38 1.54 10.15
C LEU A 112 -13.45 2.09 9.18
N ALA A 113 -14.09 3.21 9.54
CA ALA A 113 -15.10 3.84 8.68
C ALA A 113 -14.49 4.35 7.36
N THR A 114 -13.37 5.07 7.43
CA THR A 114 -12.69 5.58 6.23
C THR A 114 -12.12 4.46 5.37
N MET A 115 -11.64 3.38 5.96
CA MET A 115 -11.24 2.17 5.24
C MET A 115 -12.37 1.66 4.33
N GLN A 116 -13.59 1.57 4.85
CA GLN A 116 -14.73 1.09 4.07
C GLN A 116 -15.16 2.11 2.99
N ILE A 117 -15.12 3.40 3.31
CA ILE A 117 -15.41 4.47 2.34
C ILE A 117 -14.39 4.42 1.19
N TYR A 118 -13.09 4.39 1.49
CA TYR A 118 -12.04 4.37 0.48
C TYR A 118 -12.10 3.10 -0.38
N LYS A 119 -12.38 1.95 0.23
CA LYS A 119 -12.59 0.70 -0.50
C LYS A 119 -13.79 0.78 -1.44
N GLY A 120 -14.88 1.41 -0.99
CA GLY A 120 -16.06 1.66 -1.83
C GLY A 120 -15.74 2.59 -2.99
N ILE A 121 -14.98 3.67 -2.79
CA ILE A 121 -14.54 4.59 -3.83
C ILE A 121 -13.72 3.85 -4.91
N VAL A 122 -12.73 3.04 -4.49
CA VAL A 122 -11.94 2.23 -5.43
C VAL A 122 -12.86 1.34 -6.26
N TYR A 123 -13.78 0.62 -5.62
CA TYR A 123 -14.69 -0.29 -6.31
C TYR A 123 -15.60 0.43 -7.32
N VAL A 124 -16.17 1.57 -6.93
CA VAL A 124 -17.06 2.35 -7.82
C VAL A 124 -16.33 2.87 -9.05
N ILE A 125 -15.11 3.39 -8.86
CA ILE A 125 -14.30 3.95 -9.95
C ILE A 125 -13.82 2.86 -10.91
N THR A 126 -13.33 1.75 -10.38
CA THR A 126 -12.77 0.65 -11.18
C THR A 126 -13.80 -0.37 -11.63
N LYS A 127 -15.04 -0.32 -11.09
CA LYS A 127 -16.07 -1.35 -11.23
C LYS A 127 -15.56 -2.75 -10.85
N GLY A 128 -14.60 -2.79 -9.92
CA GLY A 128 -13.95 -4.03 -9.49
C GLY A 128 -12.95 -4.62 -10.49
N MET A 129 -12.66 -3.92 -11.59
CA MET A 129 -11.74 -4.39 -12.63
C MET A 129 -10.32 -3.86 -12.41
N PRO A 130 -9.28 -4.64 -12.70
CA PRO A 130 -7.91 -4.15 -12.63
C PRO A 130 -7.64 -3.12 -13.74
N ILE A 131 -6.82 -2.12 -13.44
CA ILE A 131 -6.33 -1.17 -14.44
C ILE A 131 -5.12 -1.81 -15.12
N THR A 132 -5.20 -2.02 -16.42
CA THR A 132 -4.17 -2.65 -17.25
C THR A 132 -3.61 -1.66 -18.27
N GLY A 133 -2.51 -2.01 -18.95
CA GLY A 133 -1.92 -1.15 -19.98
C GLY A 133 -0.98 -0.08 -19.43
N MET A 134 -0.30 -0.36 -18.31
CA MET A 134 0.71 0.54 -17.76
C MET A 134 1.81 0.84 -18.79
N PRO A 135 2.21 2.11 -18.97
CA PRO A 135 3.25 2.46 -19.92
C PRO A 135 4.60 1.84 -19.55
N GLU A 136 5.45 1.53 -20.54
CA GLU A 136 6.73 0.83 -20.32
C GLU A 136 7.65 1.58 -19.34
N ASN A 137 7.67 2.91 -19.41
CA ASN A 137 8.46 3.74 -18.50
C ASN A 137 7.97 3.67 -17.04
N ALA A 138 6.72 3.29 -16.79
CA ALA A 138 6.21 3.03 -15.46
C ALA A 138 6.56 1.61 -14.98
N GLN A 139 6.60 0.64 -15.89
CA GLN A 139 6.99 -0.74 -15.57
C GLN A 139 8.43 -0.82 -15.07
N ASN A 140 9.32 0.04 -15.57
CA ASN A 140 10.71 0.12 -15.16
C ASN A 140 10.92 0.77 -13.77
N LEU A 141 9.89 1.38 -13.19
CA LEU A 141 9.92 1.95 -11.83
C LEU A 141 9.52 0.94 -10.75
N ALA A 142 9.00 -0.21 -11.12
CA ALA A 142 8.57 -1.28 -10.24
C ALA A 142 9.61 -2.40 -10.18
#